data_70c3b0dd9b267ff67d0410bf42aafe2d
#
_entry.id   70c3b0dd9b267ff67d0410bf42aafe2d
#
_cell.length_a   1.000
_cell.length_b   1.000
_cell.length_c   1.000
_cell.angle_alpha   90.00
_cell.angle_beta   90.00
_cell.angle_gamma   90.00
#
_symmetry.space_group_name_H-M   'P 1'
#
loop_
_entity.id
_entity.type
_entity.pdbx_description
1 polymer ?
#
loop_
_entity_poly.entity_id
_entity_poly.type
_entity_poly.pdbx_seq_one_letter_code
_entity_poly.pdbx_strand_id
1 'polypeptide(L)'
;MEMIAPGSTRGVSARPPVRWRLCWENELQLADHIELSDFFRKTYGPTGAFNAKPFEGHRSWAGARPEIRAIGYDDRGVAIHIGALRRFIKVGEVDLLVAELGLYGVRPDLEGLGISHSIRVMYPVLRDLGVPFGFGTVRSALQKHITRLLGRQGLATVLPGLRVRSARPDIYLTVPPTRVEDVVGLVLPIARPMSEWPAGEMIERNGPEL
;
A
#
# COMPACT_ATOMS: atom_id res chain seq x y z
N MET A 1 -7.75 -39.42 -45.72
CA MET A 1 -8.15 -38.00 -45.75
C MET A 1 -8.55 -37.63 -44.30
N GLU A 2 -7.59 -37.23 -43.54
CA GLU A 2 -7.70 -37.04 -42.09
C GLU A 2 -8.00 -35.55 -41.85
N MET A 3 -9.14 -35.26 -41.23
CA MET A 3 -9.55 -33.92 -40.94
C MET A 3 -8.89 -33.47 -39.60
N ILE A 4 -7.97 -32.53 -39.69
CA ILE A 4 -7.37 -31.85 -38.52
C ILE A 4 -8.40 -30.84 -38.02
N ALA A 5 -8.85 -31.03 -36.77
CA ALA A 5 -9.70 -30.07 -36.07
C ALA A 5 -8.92 -28.77 -35.75
N PRO A 6 -9.51 -27.57 -35.91
CA PRO A 6 -8.83 -26.33 -35.57
C PRO A 6 -8.71 -26.21 -34.05
N GLY A 7 -7.46 -26.06 -33.59
CA GLY A 7 -7.12 -25.83 -32.20
C GLY A 7 -7.75 -24.50 -31.71
N SER A 8 -8.56 -24.60 -30.68
CA SER A 8 -9.13 -23.48 -29.95
C SER A 8 -7.99 -22.68 -29.29
N THR A 9 -7.55 -21.60 -29.90
CA THR A 9 -6.75 -20.57 -29.24
C THR A 9 -7.61 -19.92 -28.16
N ARG A 10 -7.41 -20.31 -26.90
CA ARG A 10 -7.94 -19.55 -25.75
C ARG A 10 -7.37 -18.14 -25.85
N GLY A 11 -8.23 -17.21 -26.30
CA GLY A 11 -7.91 -15.79 -26.31
C GLY A 11 -7.55 -15.36 -24.89
N VAL A 12 -6.32 -14.91 -24.72
CA VAL A 12 -5.89 -14.21 -23.50
C VAL A 12 -6.75 -12.94 -23.48
N SER A 13 -7.78 -12.93 -22.63
CA SER A 13 -8.62 -11.76 -22.42
C SER A 13 -7.71 -10.61 -22.03
N ALA A 14 -7.58 -9.61 -22.90
CA ALA A 14 -6.82 -8.42 -22.59
C ALA A 14 -7.42 -7.77 -21.33
N ARG A 15 -6.59 -7.59 -20.31
CA ARG A 15 -7.04 -6.98 -19.05
C ARG A 15 -7.48 -5.54 -19.32
N PRO A 16 -8.56 -5.06 -18.69
CA PRO A 16 -9.02 -3.69 -18.90
C PRO A 16 -7.93 -2.69 -18.52
N PRO A 17 -7.75 -1.61 -19.30
CA PRO A 17 -6.77 -0.59 -19.00
C PRO A 17 -7.13 0.12 -17.68
N VAL A 18 -6.17 0.27 -16.79
CA VAL A 18 -6.34 1.03 -15.54
C VAL A 18 -5.90 2.47 -15.78
N ARG A 19 -6.81 3.41 -15.55
CA ARG A 19 -6.54 4.86 -15.56
C ARG A 19 -6.19 5.30 -14.15
N TRP A 20 -5.14 6.09 -13.98
CA TRP A 20 -4.67 6.54 -12.67
C TRP A 20 -5.06 7.99 -12.40
N ARG A 21 -5.60 8.23 -11.21
CA ARG A 21 -5.75 9.54 -10.60
C ARG A 21 -4.78 9.63 -9.44
N LEU A 22 -3.83 10.57 -9.52
CA LEU A 22 -2.97 10.96 -8.41
C LEU A 22 -3.55 12.25 -7.84
N CYS A 23 -3.85 12.27 -6.56
CA CYS A 23 -4.49 13.41 -5.92
C CYS A 23 -4.07 13.57 -4.45
N TRP A 24 -4.14 14.81 -3.97
CA TRP A 24 -4.04 15.12 -2.56
C TRP A 24 -5.35 14.75 -1.84
N GLU A 25 -5.25 14.45 -0.55
CA GLU A 25 -6.41 14.07 0.26
C GLU A 25 -7.50 15.16 0.30
N ASN A 26 -7.09 16.43 0.31
CA ASN A 26 -8.00 17.58 0.33
C ASN A 26 -8.70 17.85 -1.01
N GLU A 27 -8.32 17.18 -2.07
CA GLU A 27 -9.00 17.24 -3.38
C GLU A 27 -10.17 16.24 -3.48
N LEU A 28 -10.26 15.30 -2.53
CA LEU A 28 -11.33 14.31 -2.52
C LEU A 28 -12.63 14.90 -2.01
N GLN A 29 -13.70 14.58 -2.72
CA GLN A 29 -15.08 14.90 -2.35
C GLN A 29 -15.71 13.75 -1.57
N LEU A 30 -16.85 13.99 -0.92
CA LEU A 30 -17.60 12.95 -0.20
C LEU A 30 -17.89 11.73 -1.08
N ALA A 31 -18.20 11.93 -2.36
CA ALA A 31 -18.45 10.84 -3.30
C ALA A 31 -17.23 9.94 -3.49
N ASP A 32 -16.02 10.52 -3.57
CA ASP A 32 -14.76 9.75 -3.66
C ASP A 32 -14.57 8.90 -2.39
N HIS A 33 -14.85 9.47 -1.20
CA HIS A 33 -14.73 8.74 0.07
C HIS A 33 -15.73 7.59 0.17
N ILE A 34 -16.96 7.77 -0.31
CA ILE A 34 -17.97 6.70 -0.37
C ILE A 34 -17.47 5.56 -1.27
N GLU A 35 -17.04 5.87 -2.49
CA GLU A 35 -16.55 4.87 -3.44
C GLU A 35 -15.32 4.12 -2.90
N LEU A 36 -14.35 4.84 -2.32
CA LEU A 36 -13.16 4.23 -1.72
C LEU A 36 -13.51 3.37 -0.51
N SER A 37 -14.45 3.79 0.35
CA SER A 37 -14.86 2.97 1.51
C SER A 37 -15.50 1.67 1.06
N ASP A 38 -16.33 1.71 0.03
CA ASP A 38 -16.93 0.52 -0.58
C ASP A 38 -15.88 -0.41 -1.19
N PHE A 39 -14.91 0.15 -1.90
CA PHE A 39 -13.77 -0.59 -2.43
C PHE A 39 -12.99 -1.28 -1.31
N PHE A 40 -12.63 -0.58 -0.24
CA PHE A 40 -11.87 -1.15 0.88
C PHE A 40 -12.65 -2.22 1.63
N ARG A 41 -13.94 -2.03 1.88
CA ARG A 41 -14.79 -3.08 2.49
C ARG A 41 -14.78 -4.37 1.67
N LYS A 42 -14.87 -4.26 0.35
CA LYS A 42 -14.82 -5.41 -0.58
C LYS A 42 -13.44 -6.05 -0.64
N THR A 43 -12.37 -5.25 -0.55
CA THR A 43 -10.98 -5.72 -0.67
C THR A 43 -10.48 -6.34 0.64
N TYR A 44 -10.75 -5.71 1.78
CA TYR A 44 -10.28 -6.16 3.08
C TYR A 44 -11.28 -7.08 3.81
N GLY A 45 -12.57 -6.98 3.51
CA GLY A 45 -13.64 -7.76 4.13
C GLY A 45 -13.44 -9.28 4.07
N PRO A 46 -13.00 -9.88 2.96
CA PRO A 46 -12.73 -11.31 2.87
C PRO A 46 -11.65 -11.81 3.84
N THR A 47 -10.76 -10.93 4.31
CA THR A 47 -9.72 -11.27 5.31
C THR A 47 -10.22 -11.24 6.75
N GLY A 48 -11.51 -10.92 6.96
CA GLY A 48 -12.22 -10.90 8.23
C GLY A 48 -13.03 -9.62 8.45
N ALA A 49 -14.22 -9.73 9.05
CA ALA A 49 -15.13 -8.61 9.29
C ALA A 49 -14.46 -7.46 10.08
N PHE A 50 -13.52 -7.79 10.96
CA PHE A 50 -12.74 -6.82 11.73
C PHE A 50 -11.91 -5.90 10.85
N ASN A 51 -11.42 -6.39 9.70
CA ASN A 51 -10.63 -5.59 8.75
C ASN A 51 -11.49 -4.66 7.90
N ALA A 52 -12.78 -4.90 7.78
CA ALA A 52 -13.73 -4.02 7.10
C ALA A 52 -14.26 -2.89 8.00
N LYS A 53 -14.25 -3.11 9.33
CA LYS A 53 -14.79 -2.18 10.33
C LYS A 53 -14.27 -0.73 10.21
N PRO A 54 -12.98 -0.48 9.93
CA PRO A 54 -12.47 0.88 9.77
C PRO A 54 -13.18 1.70 8.68
N PHE A 55 -13.75 1.02 7.68
CA PHE A 55 -14.34 1.65 6.49
C PHE A 55 -15.86 1.83 6.59
N GLU A 56 -16.46 1.60 7.75
CA GLU A 56 -17.86 1.90 8.02
C GLU A 56 -18.10 3.42 8.01
N GLY A 57 -19.33 3.84 7.70
CA GLY A 57 -19.72 5.26 7.71
C GLY A 57 -18.98 6.11 6.65
N HIS A 58 -18.65 5.53 5.49
CA HIS A 58 -17.97 6.18 4.36
C HIS A 58 -16.52 6.62 4.66
N ARG A 59 -15.91 6.06 5.67
CA ARG A 59 -14.52 6.31 6.02
C ARG A 59 -13.59 5.57 5.04
N SER A 60 -12.73 6.30 4.35
CA SER A 60 -11.82 5.76 3.35
C SER A 60 -10.38 5.60 3.86
N TRP A 61 -10.18 5.38 5.17
CA TRP A 61 -8.88 5.11 5.80
C TRP A 61 -9.08 4.22 7.03
N ALA A 62 -8.06 3.47 7.39
CA ALA A 62 -8.12 2.53 8.53
C ALA A 62 -7.47 3.10 9.80
N GLY A 63 -6.23 3.53 9.69
CA GLY A 63 -5.44 4.09 10.78
C GLY A 63 -5.17 5.58 10.56
N ALA A 64 -3.95 5.92 10.14
CA ALA A 64 -3.64 7.26 9.71
C ALA A 64 -4.38 7.59 8.41
N ARG A 65 -4.64 8.88 8.21
CA ARG A 65 -5.24 9.37 6.97
C ARG A 65 -4.13 9.65 5.96
N PRO A 66 -4.21 9.17 4.71
CA PRO A 66 -3.24 9.50 3.69
C PRO A 66 -3.16 11.00 3.43
N GLU A 67 -2.03 11.47 2.97
CA GLU A 67 -1.84 12.82 2.44
C GLU A 67 -2.05 12.84 0.93
N ILE A 68 -1.57 11.78 0.26
CA ILE A 68 -1.61 11.61 -1.19
C ILE A 68 -2.18 10.22 -1.49
N ARG A 69 -2.94 10.13 -2.59
CA ARG A 69 -3.49 8.86 -3.06
C ARG A 69 -3.21 8.66 -4.54
N ALA A 70 -2.82 7.45 -4.91
CA ALA A 70 -2.87 6.96 -6.28
C ALA A 70 -4.03 5.99 -6.39
N ILE A 71 -5.03 6.33 -7.19
CA ILE A 71 -6.27 5.58 -7.36
C ILE A 71 -6.34 5.12 -8.81
N GLY A 72 -6.34 3.83 -9.03
CA GLY A 72 -6.51 3.22 -10.34
C GLY A 72 -7.97 2.87 -10.59
N TYR A 73 -8.50 3.29 -11.72
CA TYR A 73 -9.88 3.04 -12.15
C TYR A 73 -9.92 2.20 -13.42
N ASP A 74 -10.88 1.31 -13.51
CA ASP A 74 -11.32 0.71 -14.76
C ASP A 74 -12.80 1.06 -15.03
N ASP A 75 -13.46 0.38 -15.96
CA ASP A 75 -14.87 0.57 -16.32
C ASP A 75 -15.86 0.22 -15.20
N ARG A 76 -15.40 -0.47 -14.15
CA ARG A 76 -16.20 -0.88 -12.98
C ARG A 76 -15.93 -0.04 -11.72
N GLY A 77 -15.19 1.06 -11.83
CA GLY A 77 -14.85 1.94 -10.71
C GLY A 77 -13.44 1.71 -10.15
N VAL A 78 -13.26 1.91 -8.84
CA VAL A 78 -11.94 1.73 -8.21
C VAL A 78 -11.47 0.29 -8.31
N ALA A 79 -10.30 0.12 -8.91
CA ALA A 79 -9.65 -1.15 -9.16
C ALA A 79 -8.44 -1.40 -8.24
N ILE A 80 -7.65 -0.33 -8.01
CA ILE A 80 -6.41 -0.38 -7.23
C ILE A 80 -6.28 0.92 -6.44
N HIS A 81 -5.69 0.85 -5.25
CA HIS A 81 -5.40 2.02 -4.43
C HIS A 81 -4.08 1.85 -3.69
N ILE A 82 -3.32 2.94 -3.54
CA ILE A 82 -2.24 3.08 -2.58
C ILE A 82 -2.25 4.50 -2.02
N GLY A 83 -2.06 4.64 -0.71
CA GLY A 83 -1.90 5.91 -0.03
C GLY A 83 -0.45 6.18 0.33
N ALA A 84 -0.12 7.45 0.50
CA ALA A 84 1.14 7.91 1.06
C ALA A 84 0.88 8.97 2.13
N LEU A 85 1.70 8.93 3.19
CA LEU A 85 1.69 9.91 4.28
C LEU A 85 3.13 10.26 4.63
N ARG A 86 3.50 11.54 4.52
CA ARG A 86 4.81 12.01 4.99
C ARG A 86 4.78 12.13 6.52
N ARG A 87 5.72 11.47 7.16
CA ARG A 87 5.87 11.54 8.61
C ARG A 87 7.31 11.28 9.04
N PHE A 88 7.65 11.71 10.23
CA PHE A 88 8.84 11.25 10.90
C PHE A 88 8.58 9.88 11.54
N ILE A 89 9.49 8.96 11.31
CA ILE A 89 9.61 7.70 12.04
C ILE A 89 10.95 7.68 12.76
N LYS A 90 11.07 6.89 13.84
CA LYS A 90 12.36 6.66 14.48
C LYS A 90 12.86 5.27 14.09
N VAL A 91 14.04 5.18 13.50
CA VAL A 91 14.71 3.93 13.13
C VAL A 91 15.91 3.77 14.05
N GLY A 92 15.86 2.83 15.00
CA GLY A 92 16.84 2.79 16.07
C GLY A 92 16.80 4.11 16.86
N GLU A 93 17.91 4.88 16.83
CA GLU A 93 18.00 6.18 17.50
C GLU A 93 17.85 7.39 16.55
N VAL A 94 17.58 7.16 15.28
CA VAL A 94 17.54 8.21 14.25
C VAL A 94 16.10 8.58 13.87
N ASP A 95 15.75 9.85 13.99
CA ASP A 95 14.53 10.40 13.42
C ASP A 95 14.68 10.62 11.93
N LEU A 96 13.81 10.05 11.14
CA LEU A 96 13.88 10.03 9.68
C LEU A 96 12.53 10.42 9.06
N LEU A 97 12.54 11.42 8.17
CA LEU A 97 11.38 11.72 7.34
C LEU A 97 11.23 10.64 6.27
N VAL A 98 10.02 10.07 6.18
CA VAL A 98 9.67 9.10 5.14
C VAL A 98 8.32 9.43 4.54
N ALA A 99 8.04 8.90 3.34
CA ALA A 99 6.68 8.71 2.87
C ALA A 99 6.24 7.30 3.28
N GLU A 100 5.43 7.17 4.31
CA GLU A 100 4.80 5.89 4.60
C GLU A 100 3.81 5.54 3.49
N LEU A 101 3.99 4.36 2.90
CA LEU A 101 3.14 3.79 1.87
C LEU A 101 2.26 2.72 2.49
N GLY A 102 0.96 2.88 2.37
CA GLY A 102 0.03 1.93 2.96
C GLY A 102 -1.35 2.03 2.32
N LEU A 103 -2.34 1.48 3.03
CA LEU A 103 -3.72 1.41 2.55
C LEU A 103 -3.78 0.86 1.11
N TYR A 104 -2.88 -0.11 0.82
CA TYR A 104 -2.82 -0.76 -0.48
C TYR A 104 -3.96 -1.75 -0.63
N GLY A 105 -4.73 -1.60 -1.68
CA GLY A 105 -5.79 -2.51 -2.05
C GLY A 105 -5.82 -2.76 -3.55
N VAL A 106 -6.18 -3.97 -3.93
CA VAL A 106 -6.43 -4.34 -5.32
C VAL A 106 -7.68 -5.20 -5.36
N ARG A 107 -8.55 -4.95 -6.32
CA ARG A 107 -9.76 -5.75 -6.48
C ARG A 107 -9.41 -7.21 -6.76
N PRO A 108 -10.11 -8.21 -6.17
CA PRO A 108 -9.73 -9.63 -6.25
C PRO A 108 -9.50 -10.17 -7.67
N ASP A 109 -10.29 -9.72 -8.64
CA ASP A 109 -10.12 -10.13 -10.05
C ASP A 109 -8.85 -9.57 -10.73
N LEU A 110 -8.17 -8.63 -10.07
CA LEU A 110 -6.91 -8.01 -10.53
C LEU A 110 -5.71 -8.38 -9.64
N GLU A 111 -5.85 -9.36 -8.76
CA GLU A 111 -4.76 -9.81 -7.90
C GLU A 111 -3.49 -10.16 -8.70
N GLY A 112 -2.33 -9.84 -8.13
CA GLY A 112 -1.02 -10.00 -8.79
C GLY A 112 -0.65 -8.84 -9.71
N LEU A 113 -1.57 -7.90 -9.94
CA LEU A 113 -1.32 -6.65 -10.66
C LEU A 113 -1.23 -5.50 -9.66
N GLY A 114 -0.40 -4.57 -9.93
CA GLY A 114 -0.63 -3.25 -9.42
C GLY A 114 0.38 -2.72 -8.42
N ILE A 115 0.94 -3.47 -7.46
CA ILE A 115 1.79 -2.84 -6.43
C ILE A 115 3.01 -2.13 -7.02
N SER A 116 3.72 -2.76 -7.94
CA SER A 116 4.87 -2.14 -8.62
C SER A 116 4.43 -0.97 -9.51
N HIS A 117 3.25 -1.07 -10.13
CA HIS A 117 2.71 0.01 -10.94
C HIS A 117 2.23 1.18 -10.08
N SER A 118 1.51 0.91 -8.99
CA SER A 118 1.07 1.93 -8.01
C SER A 118 2.25 2.73 -7.45
N ILE A 119 3.34 2.02 -7.10
CA ILE A 119 4.58 2.65 -6.63
C ILE A 119 5.18 3.55 -7.72
N ARG A 120 5.24 3.08 -8.97
CA ARG A 120 5.76 3.89 -10.09
C ARG A 120 4.94 5.14 -10.35
N VAL A 121 3.62 5.08 -10.18
CA VAL A 121 2.73 6.25 -10.28
C VAL A 121 2.99 7.24 -9.15
N MET A 122 3.22 6.76 -7.93
CA MET A 122 3.47 7.59 -6.75
C MET A 122 4.88 8.20 -6.74
N TYR A 123 5.87 7.49 -7.27
CA TYR A 123 7.30 7.82 -7.17
C TYR A 123 7.66 9.25 -7.61
N PRO A 124 7.17 9.78 -8.77
CA PRO A 124 7.51 11.13 -9.21
C PRO A 124 7.14 12.20 -8.18
N VAL A 125 5.92 12.15 -7.63
CA VAL A 125 5.47 13.15 -6.64
C VAL A 125 6.28 13.06 -5.34
N LEU A 126 6.61 11.86 -4.87
CA LEU A 126 7.43 11.69 -3.67
C LEU A 126 8.84 12.24 -3.87
N ARG A 127 9.40 12.08 -5.07
CA ARG A 127 10.71 12.65 -5.44
C ARG A 127 10.64 14.17 -5.49
N ASP A 128 9.61 14.74 -6.12
CA ASP A 128 9.44 16.19 -6.23
C ASP A 128 9.22 16.86 -4.85
N LEU A 129 8.65 16.12 -3.90
CA LEU A 129 8.53 16.52 -2.49
C LEU A 129 9.84 16.37 -1.69
N GLY A 130 10.91 15.88 -2.30
CA GLY A 130 12.23 15.71 -1.65
C GLY A 130 12.24 14.69 -0.51
N VAL A 131 11.32 13.73 -0.51
CA VAL A 131 11.27 12.70 0.54
C VAL A 131 12.50 11.78 0.41
N PRO A 132 13.28 11.56 1.47
CA PRO A 132 14.45 10.68 1.42
C PRO A 132 14.13 9.25 1.02
N PHE A 133 13.11 8.66 1.67
CA PHE A 133 12.71 7.27 1.48
C PHE A 133 11.20 7.09 1.50
N GLY A 134 10.71 6.15 0.72
CA GLY A 134 9.42 5.52 0.95
C GLY A 134 9.57 4.38 1.96
N PHE A 135 8.59 4.20 2.84
CA PHE A 135 8.56 3.13 3.83
C PHE A 135 7.18 2.47 3.85
N GLY A 136 7.15 1.16 3.88
CA GLY A 136 5.91 0.40 4.04
C GLY A 136 6.17 -0.89 4.79
N THR A 137 5.10 -1.52 5.27
CA THR A 137 5.18 -2.80 5.97
C THR A 137 4.22 -3.80 5.36
N VAL A 138 4.62 -5.06 5.36
CA VAL A 138 3.78 -6.19 4.93
C VAL A 138 3.92 -7.33 5.92
N ARG A 139 2.90 -8.17 6.00
CA ARG A 139 2.94 -9.38 6.83
C ARG A 139 4.04 -10.32 6.35
N SER A 140 4.72 -10.98 7.29
CA SER A 140 5.84 -11.90 7.00
C SER A 140 5.47 -13.00 6.00
N ALA A 141 4.22 -13.47 6.00
CA ALA A 141 3.72 -14.44 5.02
C ALA A 141 3.83 -13.97 3.55
N LEU A 142 3.85 -12.66 3.31
CA LEU A 142 3.96 -12.06 1.97
C LEU A 142 5.41 -11.81 1.54
N GLN A 143 6.41 -12.03 2.38
CA GLN A 143 7.81 -11.71 2.11
C GLN A 143 8.30 -12.23 0.77
N LYS A 144 8.13 -13.53 0.50
CA LYS A 144 8.59 -14.16 -0.76
C LYS A 144 7.95 -13.52 -2.00
N HIS A 145 6.66 -13.21 -1.90
CA HIS A 145 5.90 -12.59 -2.99
C HIS A 145 6.40 -11.16 -3.27
N ILE A 146 6.56 -10.36 -2.23
CA ILE A 146 7.01 -8.97 -2.31
C ILE A 146 8.48 -8.89 -2.78
N THR A 147 9.36 -9.75 -2.27
CA THR A 147 10.76 -9.82 -2.75
C THR A 147 10.82 -10.06 -4.26
N ARG A 148 9.94 -10.94 -4.78
CA ARG A 148 9.86 -11.20 -6.23
C ARG A 148 9.33 -9.99 -6.99
N LEU A 149 8.30 -9.30 -6.48
CA LEU A 149 7.63 -8.20 -7.19
C LEU A 149 8.38 -6.88 -7.12
N LEU A 150 8.95 -6.54 -5.98
CA LEU A 150 9.57 -5.23 -5.76
C LEU A 150 11.09 -5.33 -5.66
N GLY A 151 11.60 -6.31 -4.92
CA GLY A 151 13.04 -6.47 -4.71
C GLY A 151 13.78 -6.80 -6.01
N ARG A 152 13.31 -7.79 -6.78
CA ARG A 152 13.94 -8.15 -8.06
C ARG A 152 13.83 -7.09 -9.15
N GLN A 153 12.86 -6.19 -9.04
CA GLN A 153 12.71 -5.05 -9.95
C GLN A 153 13.52 -3.82 -9.52
N GLY A 154 14.23 -3.90 -8.38
CA GLY A 154 14.99 -2.78 -7.83
C GLY A 154 14.11 -1.62 -7.34
N LEU A 155 12.80 -1.85 -7.14
CA LEU A 155 11.88 -0.81 -6.70
C LEU A 155 11.93 -0.58 -5.20
N ALA A 156 12.22 -1.62 -4.41
CA ALA A 156 12.34 -1.53 -2.96
C ALA A 156 13.36 -2.53 -2.43
N THR A 157 14.02 -2.18 -1.34
CA THR A 157 14.77 -3.10 -0.50
C THR A 157 13.82 -3.74 0.51
N VAL A 158 13.88 -5.05 0.62
CA VAL A 158 13.05 -5.85 1.54
C VAL A 158 13.86 -6.12 2.80
N LEU A 159 13.36 -5.65 3.94
CA LEU A 159 14.00 -5.79 5.26
C LEU A 159 13.17 -6.74 6.13
N PRO A 160 13.56 -8.02 6.25
CA PRO A 160 12.88 -8.97 7.12
C PRO A 160 13.22 -8.72 8.61
N GLY A 161 12.34 -9.17 9.50
CA GLY A 161 12.62 -9.18 10.94
C GLY A 161 12.53 -7.82 11.63
N LEU A 162 11.91 -6.82 10.99
CA LEU A 162 11.66 -5.54 11.64
C LEU A 162 10.52 -5.65 12.66
N ARG A 163 10.70 -4.99 13.79
CA ARG A 163 9.64 -4.74 14.78
C ARG A 163 9.18 -3.30 14.65
N VAL A 164 7.88 -3.12 14.46
CA VAL A 164 7.30 -1.78 14.30
C VAL A 164 6.31 -1.50 15.43
N ARG A 165 6.53 -0.41 16.15
CA ARG A 165 5.59 0.12 17.14
C ARG A 165 4.70 1.16 16.50
N SER A 166 3.39 0.96 16.64
CA SER A 166 2.35 1.85 16.11
C SER A 166 1.32 2.16 17.18
N ALA A 167 0.74 3.36 17.15
CA ALA A 167 -0.48 3.64 17.88
C ALA A 167 -1.66 2.90 17.24
N ARG A 168 -2.68 2.57 18.03
CA ARG A 168 -3.93 2.01 17.50
C ARG A 168 -4.89 3.13 17.14
N PRO A 169 -5.68 2.95 16.07
CA PRO A 169 -6.77 3.86 15.75
C PRO A 169 -7.83 3.90 16.86
N ASP A 170 -8.49 5.04 17.03
CA ASP A 170 -9.52 5.28 18.06
C ASP A 170 -10.68 4.30 18.00
N ILE A 171 -10.98 3.73 16.83
CA ILE A 171 -12.03 2.70 16.69
C ILE A 171 -11.75 1.41 17.49
N TYR A 172 -10.55 1.25 18.02
CA TYR A 172 -10.10 0.10 18.80
C TYR A 172 -9.91 0.44 20.28
N LEU A 173 -10.79 1.25 20.86
CA LEU A 173 -10.70 1.73 22.25
C LEU A 173 -10.58 0.65 23.31
N THR A 174 -11.03 -0.58 23.02
CA THR A 174 -10.99 -1.72 23.94
C THR A 174 -9.67 -2.49 23.96
N VAL A 175 -8.71 -2.10 23.13
CA VAL A 175 -7.39 -2.75 23.01
C VAL A 175 -6.29 -1.79 23.45
N PRO A 176 -5.07 -2.28 23.78
CA PRO A 176 -3.97 -1.42 24.16
C PRO A 176 -3.73 -0.29 23.15
N PRO A 177 -3.39 0.93 23.59
CA PRO A 177 -3.26 2.11 22.72
C PRO A 177 -2.09 1.98 21.73
N THR A 178 -1.14 1.10 21.99
CA THR A 178 -0.02 0.81 21.10
C THR A 178 0.11 -0.68 20.83
N ARG A 179 0.75 -1.02 19.72
CA ARG A 179 1.12 -2.40 19.38
C ARG A 179 2.53 -2.44 18.83
N VAL A 180 3.21 -3.56 19.03
CA VAL A 180 4.47 -3.91 18.37
C VAL A 180 4.20 -5.12 17.51
N GLU A 181 4.62 -5.09 16.28
CA GLU A 181 4.42 -6.16 15.30
C GLU A 181 5.75 -6.54 14.64
N ASP A 182 5.93 -7.85 14.45
CA ASP A 182 7.00 -8.40 13.62
C ASP A 182 6.54 -8.36 12.16
N VAL A 183 7.24 -7.58 11.36
CA VAL A 183 6.85 -7.32 9.97
C VAL A 183 8.04 -7.44 9.02
N VAL A 184 7.74 -7.44 7.74
CA VAL A 184 8.73 -7.22 6.69
C VAL A 184 8.63 -5.77 6.25
N GLY A 185 9.73 -5.02 6.41
CA GLY A 185 9.83 -3.64 5.94
C GLY A 185 10.12 -3.57 4.45
N LEU A 186 9.58 -2.56 3.81
CA LEU A 186 9.84 -2.18 2.43
C LEU A 186 10.40 -0.77 2.44
N VAL A 187 11.62 -0.60 1.96
CA VAL A 187 12.27 0.71 1.86
C VAL A 187 12.53 1.02 0.40
N LEU A 188 11.97 2.13 -0.06
CA LEU A 188 12.16 2.66 -1.41
C LEU A 188 13.15 3.82 -1.33
N PRO A 189 14.35 3.73 -1.92
CA PRO A 189 15.24 4.87 -2.06
C PRO A 189 14.62 5.89 -3.03
N ILE A 190 14.33 7.12 -2.56
CA ILE A 190 13.70 8.17 -3.38
C ILE A 190 14.71 9.29 -3.65
N ALA A 191 15.00 10.14 -2.67
CA ALA A 191 15.97 11.20 -2.81
C ALA A 191 17.35 10.84 -2.21
N ARG A 192 17.45 9.72 -1.49
CA ARG A 192 18.70 9.22 -0.89
C ARG A 192 18.91 7.74 -1.23
N PRO A 193 20.18 7.31 -1.37
CA PRO A 193 20.52 5.92 -1.63
C PRO A 193 20.25 5.05 -0.40
N MET A 194 20.00 3.74 -0.60
CA MET A 194 19.72 2.80 0.48
C MET A 194 20.84 2.72 1.53
N SER A 195 22.09 3.02 1.18
CA SER A 195 23.22 3.07 2.10
C SER A 195 23.08 4.12 3.21
N GLU A 196 22.18 5.08 3.05
CA GLU A 196 21.85 6.11 4.05
C GLU A 196 20.64 5.73 4.92
N TRP A 197 20.02 4.58 4.70
CA TRP A 197 18.99 4.08 5.58
C TRP A 197 19.61 3.72 6.94
N PRO A 198 19.07 4.25 8.07
CA PRO A 198 19.65 4.01 9.38
C PRO A 198 19.63 2.54 9.77
N ALA A 199 20.65 2.11 10.53
CA ALA A 199 20.65 0.79 11.15
C ALA A 199 19.64 0.73 12.29
N GLY A 200 18.95 -0.40 12.42
CA GLY A 200 18.01 -0.64 13.52
C GLY A 200 16.94 -1.66 13.13
N GLU A 201 16.55 -2.47 14.10
CA GLU A 201 15.50 -3.48 13.95
C GLU A 201 14.13 -3.01 14.50
N MET A 202 14.13 -1.93 15.30
CA MET A 202 12.93 -1.33 15.87
C MET A 202 12.61 -0.02 15.15
N ILE A 203 11.38 0.11 14.71
CA ILE A 203 10.84 1.33 14.11
C ILE A 203 9.69 1.85 14.97
N GLU A 204 9.78 3.11 15.38
CA GLU A 204 8.69 3.84 16.01
C GLU A 204 7.96 4.65 14.93
N ARG A 205 6.70 4.32 14.70
CA ARG A 205 5.93 4.92 13.60
C ARG A 205 5.40 6.32 13.92
N ASN A 206 5.43 6.72 15.21
CA ASN A 206 4.92 8.00 15.70
C ASN A 206 3.43 8.25 15.34
N GLY A 207 2.62 7.20 15.45
CA GLY A 207 1.20 7.25 15.19
C GLY A 207 0.62 5.93 14.68
N PRO A 208 -0.66 5.95 14.25
CA PRO A 208 -1.29 4.78 13.64
C PRO A 208 -0.67 4.45 12.28
N GLU A 209 -0.77 3.19 11.90
CA GLU A 209 -0.44 2.73 10.54
C GLU A 209 -1.33 3.41 9.50
N LEU A 210 -0.76 3.67 8.32
CA LEU A 210 -1.48 4.19 7.16
C LEU A 210 -2.39 3.13 6.53
#